data_74c7f9969adabb44b312d8215364678e
#
_entry.id   74c7f9969adabb44b312d8215364678e
#
_cell.length_a   1.000
_cell.length_b   1.000
_cell.length_c   1.000
_cell.angle_alpha   90.00
_cell.angle_beta   90.00
_cell.angle_gamma   90.00
#
_symmetry.space_group_name_H-M   'P 1'
#
loop_
_entity.id
_entity.type
_entity.pdbx_description
1 polymer ?
#
loop_
_entity_poly.entity_id
_entity_poly.type
_entity_poly.pdbx_seq_one_letter_code
_entity_poly.pdbx_strand_id
1 'polypeptide(L)'
;MGRLIIFVWLLMTFAVSAQGIEWMSFAEALEAQKTQPKKIFVDMYTVWCGPCKLYDRNTFAQKDVAAYINTHFYPVKFNAEGDQEVFYKNRLFRNARYDPA
;
A
#
# COMPACT_ATOMS: atom_id res chain seq x y z
N MET A 1 -31.15 -41.65 -25.67
CA MET A 1 -30.56 -40.40 -26.09
C MET A 1 -30.10 -39.65 -24.85
N GLY A 2 -28.84 -39.79 -24.54
CA GLY A 2 -28.26 -39.11 -23.38
C GLY A 2 -27.98 -37.64 -23.65
N ARG A 3 -28.68 -36.75 -22.98
CA ARG A 3 -28.28 -35.37 -22.95
C ARG A 3 -27.05 -35.24 -22.04
N LEU A 4 -25.90 -35.04 -22.67
CA LEU A 4 -24.68 -34.75 -21.97
C LEU A 4 -24.81 -33.32 -21.44
N ILE A 5 -25.16 -33.16 -20.17
CA ILE A 5 -25.08 -31.87 -19.49
C ILE A 5 -23.63 -31.68 -19.13
N ILE A 6 -22.92 -30.95 -19.97
CA ILE A 6 -21.56 -30.48 -19.65
C ILE A 6 -21.72 -29.37 -18.60
N PHE A 7 -21.56 -29.75 -17.34
CA PHE A 7 -21.34 -28.79 -16.28
C PHE A 7 -19.97 -28.19 -16.51
N VAL A 8 -19.93 -27.07 -17.20
CA VAL A 8 -18.75 -26.24 -17.23
C VAL A 8 -18.62 -25.61 -15.82
N TRP A 9 -17.87 -26.27 -14.99
CA TRP A 9 -17.38 -25.67 -13.77
C TRP A 9 -16.44 -24.53 -14.16
N LEU A 10 -17.00 -23.33 -14.15
CA LEU A 10 -16.20 -22.12 -14.22
C LEU A 10 -15.40 -22.08 -12.93
N LEU A 11 -14.21 -22.67 -12.96
CA LEU A 11 -13.22 -22.48 -11.93
C LEU A 11 -12.85 -21.00 -11.93
N MET A 12 -13.58 -20.22 -11.13
CA MET A 12 -13.10 -18.92 -10.71
C MET A 12 -11.82 -19.16 -9.90
N THR A 13 -10.72 -19.18 -10.60
CA THR A 13 -9.42 -19.06 -9.95
C THR A 13 -9.34 -17.68 -9.34
N PHE A 14 -9.73 -17.58 -8.07
CA PHE A 14 -9.31 -16.46 -7.26
C PHE A 14 -7.79 -16.51 -7.22
N ALA A 15 -7.17 -15.67 -8.03
CA ALA A 15 -5.73 -15.44 -7.88
C ALA A 15 -5.53 -14.81 -6.51
N VAL A 16 -5.18 -15.66 -5.52
CA VAL A 16 -4.67 -15.18 -4.25
C VAL A 16 -3.30 -14.61 -4.55
N SER A 17 -3.25 -13.30 -4.80
CA SER A 17 -1.98 -12.61 -4.97
C SER A 17 -1.18 -12.76 -3.68
N ALA A 18 0.12 -13.10 -3.82
CA ALA A 18 1.04 -13.19 -2.70
C ALA A 18 1.02 -11.85 -1.93
N GLN A 19 0.62 -11.91 -0.66
CA GLN A 19 0.19 -10.77 0.11
C GLN A 19 1.37 -10.05 0.74
N GLY A 20 1.97 -9.10 -0.01
CA GLY A 20 2.75 -8.03 0.58
C GLY A 20 1.87 -6.87 1.04
N ILE A 21 2.47 -5.86 1.65
CA ILE A 21 1.78 -4.62 1.96
C ILE A 21 1.41 -3.93 0.64
N GLU A 22 0.15 -3.55 0.50
CA GLU A 22 -0.36 -2.83 -0.66
C GLU A 22 -0.15 -1.32 -0.49
N TRP A 23 1.08 -0.89 -0.68
CA TRP A 23 1.46 0.51 -0.55
C TRP A 23 0.71 1.41 -1.53
N MET A 24 0.28 2.54 -1.04
CA MET A 24 -0.41 3.56 -1.84
C MET A 24 0.21 4.94 -1.61
N SER A 25 -0.16 5.91 -2.44
CA SER A 25 0.22 7.30 -2.22
C SER A 25 -0.57 7.91 -1.07
N PHE A 26 -0.05 8.98 -0.49
CA PHE A 26 -0.77 9.69 0.57
C PHE A 26 -2.11 10.26 0.06
N ALA A 27 -2.12 10.78 -1.16
CA ALA A 27 -3.34 11.29 -1.80
C ALA A 27 -4.39 10.18 -1.98
N GLU A 28 -4.00 9.00 -2.43
CA GLU A 28 -4.89 7.84 -2.55
C GLU A 28 -5.45 7.40 -1.19
N ALA A 29 -4.63 7.40 -0.15
CA ALA A 29 -5.05 7.07 1.21
C ALA A 29 -6.08 8.07 1.74
N LEU A 30 -5.86 9.36 1.55
CA LEU A 30 -6.81 10.41 1.93
C LEU A 30 -8.14 10.27 1.20
N GLU A 31 -8.11 9.95 -0.08
CA GLU A 31 -9.32 9.72 -0.87
C GLU A 31 -10.09 8.48 -0.41
N ALA A 32 -9.36 7.39 -0.15
CA ALA A 32 -9.96 6.14 0.35
C ALA A 32 -10.62 6.31 1.72
N GLN A 33 -10.07 7.15 2.60
CA GLN A 33 -10.67 7.45 3.91
C GLN A 33 -12.07 8.07 3.82
N LYS A 34 -12.40 8.76 2.74
CA LYS A 34 -13.72 9.38 2.55
C LYS A 34 -14.81 8.33 2.40
N THR A 35 -14.50 7.20 1.80
CA THR A 35 -15.46 6.09 1.56
C THR A 35 -15.46 5.09 2.71
N GLN A 36 -14.27 4.68 3.17
CA GLN A 36 -14.08 3.74 4.26
C GLN A 36 -13.06 4.29 5.26
N PRO A 37 -13.49 4.80 6.41
CA PRO A 37 -12.59 5.36 7.41
C PRO A 37 -11.65 4.30 8.00
N LYS A 38 -10.36 4.50 7.79
CA LYS A 38 -9.26 3.76 8.43
C LYS A 38 -8.13 4.73 8.73
N LYS A 39 -7.31 4.40 9.70
CA LYS A 39 -6.07 5.16 9.96
C LYS A 39 -5.08 4.98 8.82
N ILE A 40 -4.29 6.00 8.57
CA ILE A 40 -3.19 5.93 7.62
C ILE A 40 -1.93 5.51 8.38
N PHE A 41 -1.26 4.48 7.87
CA PHE A 41 0.04 4.03 8.35
C PHE A 41 1.10 4.55 7.37
N VAL A 42 1.95 5.46 7.84
CA VAL A 42 2.98 6.06 6.99
C VAL A 42 4.34 5.47 7.33
N ASP A 43 4.95 4.77 6.38
CA ASP A 43 6.35 4.38 6.44
C ASP A 43 7.19 5.46 5.78
N MET A 44 7.82 6.29 6.59
CA MET A 44 8.75 7.31 6.12
C MET A 44 10.14 6.73 6.00
N TYR A 45 10.69 6.75 4.81
CA TYR A 45 12.00 6.20 4.52
C TYR A 45 12.88 7.18 3.75
N THR A 46 14.16 6.86 3.66
CA THR A 46 15.10 7.46 2.71
C THR A 46 15.83 6.37 1.95
N VAL A 47 16.38 6.70 0.78
CA VAL A 47 17.05 5.70 -0.09
C VAL A 47 18.30 5.10 0.54
N TRP A 48 18.93 5.82 1.47
CA TRP A 48 20.14 5.41 2.19
C TRP A 48 19.87 4.76 3.55
N CYS A 49 18.61 4.66 3.95
CA CYS A 49 18.22 4.18 5.28
C CYS A 49 18.40 2.65 5.40
N GLY A 50 19.43 2.20 6.07
CA GLY A 50 19.69 0.78 6.35
C GLY A 50 18.59 0.14 7.20
N PRO A 51 18.21 0.70 8.37
CA PRO A 51 17.11 0.19 9.20
C PRO A 51 15.78 0.09 8.45
N CYS A 52 15.45 1.04 7.58
CA CYS A 52 14.22 0.99 6.78
C CYS A 52 14.18 -0.25 5.87
N LYS A 53 15.31 -0.57 5.25
CA LYS A 53 15.46 -1.77 4.39
C LYS A 53 15.34 -3.06 5.19
N LEU A 54 15.81 -3.08 6.43
CA LEU A 54 15.66 -4.22 7.35
C LEU A 54 14.19 -4.43 7.73
N TYR A 55 13.45 -3.37 8.03
CA TYR A 55 12.01 -3.45 8.29
C TYR A 55 11.25 -3.96 7.07
N ASP A 56 11.55 -3.47 5.88
CA ASP A 56 10.93 -3.93 4.64
C ASP A 56 11.14 -5.43 4.44
N ARG A 57 12.34 -5.91 4.69
CA ARG A 57 12.74 -7.30 4.43
C ARG A 57 12.29 -8.27 5.52
N ASN A 58 12.37 -7.86 6.80
CA ASN A 58 12.19 -8.77 7.92
C ASN A 58 10.80 -8.67 8.57
N THR A 59 10.20 -7.49 8.57
CA THR A 59 8.91 -7.25 9.24
C THR A 59 7.77 -7.12 8.26
N PHE A 60 7.85 -6.19 7.33
CA PHE A 60 6.76 -5.92 6.39
C PHE A 60 6.60 -7.00 5.31
N ALA A 61 7.60 -7.82 5.09
CA ALA A 61 7.52 -8.98 4.19
C ALA A 61 6.80 -10.19 4.81
N GLN A 62 6.55 -10.18 6.11
CA GLN A 62 5.81 -11.25 6.78
C GLN A 62 4.32 -11.18 6.41
N LYS A 63 3.74 -12.32 6.02
CA LYS A 63 2.36 -12.38 5.52
C LYS A 63 1.32 -11.93 6.53
N ASP A 64 1.49 -12.31 7.79
CA ASP A 64 0.59 -11.94 8.88
C ASP A 64 0.65 -10.44 9.19
N VAL A 65 1.83 -9.85 9.21
CA VAL A 65 2.03 -8.40 9.39
C VAL A 65 1.41 -7.63 8.23
N ALA A 66 1.69 -8.04 7.00
CA ALA A 66 1.13 -7.41 5.80
C ALA A 66 -0.40 -7.48 5.77
N ALA A 67 -0.97 -8.63 6.09
CA ALA A 67 -2.42 -8.82 6.15
C ALA A 67 -3.06 -7.92 7.20
N TYR A 68 -2.46 -7.81 8.37
CA TYR A 68 -2.94 -6.93 9.43
C TYR A 68 -2.93 -5.45 9.01
N ILE A 69 -1.82 -5.00 8.44
CA ILE A 69 -1.69 -3.61 7.99
C ILE A 69 -2.67 -3.30 6.86
N ASN A 70 -2.77 -4.17 5.86
CA ASN A 70 -3.70 -3.98 4.74
C ASN A 70 -5.17 -3.94 5.19
N THR A 71 -5.51 -4.71 6.22
CA THR A 71 -6.89 -4.78 6.74
C THR A 71 -7.26 -3.56 7.57
N HIS A 72 -6.37 -3.09 8.42
CA HIS A 72 -6.69 -2.08 9.44
C HIS A 72 -6.22 -0.67 9.10
N PHE A 73 -5.34 -0.52 8.12
CA PHE A 73 -4.74 0.76 7.75
C PHE A 73 -4.75 0.98 6.25
N TYR A 74 -4.58 2.24 5.86
CA TYR A 74 -4.15 2.59 4.51
C TYR A 74 -2.63 2.80 4.55
N PRO A 75 -1.84 1.85 4.01
CA PRO A 75 -0.39 1.94 4.10
C PRO A 75 0.17 2.88 3.04
N VAL A 76 0.94 3.85 3.49
CA VAL A 76 1.60 4.83 2.63
C VAL A 76 3.11 4.72 2.81
N LYS A 77 3.83 4.53 1.72
CA LYS A 77 5.29 4.57 1.71
C LYS A 77 5.75 5.95 1.24
N PHE A 78 6.44 6.67 2.11
CA PHE A 78 6.77 8.06 1.86
C PHE A 78 8.28 8.30 1.94
N ASN A 79 8.88 8.73 0.82
CA ASN A 79 10.28 9.13 0.80
C ASN A 79 10.43 10.52 1.42
N ALA A 80 11.06 10.59 2.60
CA ALA A 80 11.23 11.83 3.34
C ALA A 80 12.13 12.86 2.64
N GLU A 81 12.97 12.41 1.70
CA GLU A 81 13.88 13.26 0.91
C GLU A 81 13.46 13.38 -0.56
N GLY A 82 12.28 12.85 -0.92
CA GLY A 82 11.77 12.87 -2.28
C GLY A 82 11.03 14.15 -2.64
N ASP A 83 10.47 14.14 -3.84
CA ASP A 83 9.72 15.23 -4.46
C ASP A 83 8.22 15.17 -4.21
N GLN A 84 7.75 14.20 -3.45
CA GLN A 84 6.33 14.04 -3.19
C GLN A 84 5.75 15.24 -2.45
N GLU A 85 4.67 15.76 -2.98
CA GLU A 85 3.89 16.80 -2.34
C GLU A 85 2.63 16.18 -1.72
N VAL A 86 2.26 16.65 -0.54
CA VAL A 86 1.07 16.20 0.17
C VAL A 86 0.18 17.39 0.48
N PHE A 87 -1.04 17.39 -0.03
CA PHE A 87 -2.05 18.37 0.33
C PHE A 87 -2.96 17.77 1.41
N TYR A 88 -2.88 18.34 2.61
CA TYR A 88 -3.62 17.86 3.77
C TYR A 88 -4.10 19.02 4.62
N LYS A 89 -5.38 19.01 5.01
CA LYS A 89 -6.02 20.05 5.81
C LYS A 89 -5.78 21.47 5.26
N ASN A 90 -5.99 21.65 3.96
CA ASN A 90 -5.79 22.91 3.23
C ASN A 90 -4.33 23.44 3.27
N ARG A 91 -3.37 22.57 3.50
CA ARG A 91 -1.94 22.87 3.50
C ARG A 91 -1.19 21.99 2.54
N LEU A 92 -0.27 22.60 1.78
CA LEU A 92 0.67 21.87 0.96
C LEU A 92 1.95 21.60 1.75
N PHE A 93 2.31 20.33 1.88
CA PHE A 93 3.55 19.87 2.46
C PHE A 93 4.48 19.39 1.36
N ARG A 94 5.69 19.88 1.37
CA ARG A 94 6.74 19.46 0.43
C ARG A 94 8.11 19.52 1.09
N ASN A 95 9.05 18.77 0.51
CA ASN A 95 10.43 18.84 0.93
C ASN A 95 11.06 20.15 0.44
N ALA A 96 11.30 21.09 1.35
CA ALA A 96 11.88 22.40 1.00
C ALA A 96 13.36 22.31 0.54
N ARG A 97 14.01 21.16 0.77
CA ARG A 97 15.40 20.93 0.36
C ARG A 97 15.52 20.09 -0.91
N TYR A 98 14.39 19.70 -1.48
CA TYR A 98 14.40 18.94 -2.71
C TYR A 98 14.88 19.82 -3.86
N ASP A 99 15.99 19.45 -4.46
CA ASP A 99 16.53 20.05 -5.67
C ASP A 99 16.40 19.05 -6.82
N PRO A 100 15.55 19.32 -7.80
CA PRO A 100 15.32 18.43 -8.93
C PRO A 100 16.45 18.50 -9.99
N ALA A 101 17.47 19.31 -9.77
CA ALA A 101 18.54 19.49 -10.77
C ALA A 101 19.50 18.24 -10.89
#